data_17331935aadbba948531d82551743f7f
#
_entry.id   17331935aadbba948531d82551743f7f
#
_cell.length_a   1.000
_cell.length_b   1.000
_cell.length_c   1.000
_cell.angle_alpha   90.00
_cell.angle_beta   90.00
_cell.angle_gamma   90.00
#
_symmetry.space_group_name_H-M   'P 1'
#
loop_
_entity.id
_entity.type
_entity.pdbx_description
1 polymer ?
#
loop_
_entity_poly.entity_id
_entity_poly.type
_entity_poly.pdbx_seq_one_letter_code
_entity_poly.pdbx_strand_id
1 'polypeptide(L)'
;MVDFDKAIDSCFIKQNNSTQIADWFIKQASNEKDKGTILTQLKLQKLLYYSYVWWLVIKNQRLFDENIEAWEYGPVVRAQYTRLKKYDNKTIKLQEINTDLTQLPLEIKQHLEMIWSKYGKYEAHYLVDKTHQEKPWLDAFNSNDKKKIITDEMIKDYYKIEMLNHLF
;
A
#
# COMPACT_ATOMS: atom_id res chain seq x y z
N MET A 1 20.66 20.03 -31.68
CA MET A 1 19.92 18.76 -31.72
C MET A 1 19.30 18.59 -30.33
N VAL A 2 18.04 18.84 -30.20
CA VAL A 2 17.35 18.74 -28.91
C VAL A 2 17.08 17.26 -28.65
N ASP A 3 17.57 16.79 -27.50
CA ASP A 3 17.45 15.40 -27.09
C ASP A 3 16.00 15.10 -26.70
N PHE A 4 15.21 14.60 -27.67
CA PHE A 4 13.79 14.31 -27.53
C PHE A 4 13.49 13.21 -26.51
N ASP A 5 14.47 12.36 -26.18
CA ASP A 5 14.28 11.27 -25.20
C ASP A 5 14.26 11.75 -23.74
N LYS A 6 14.84 12.92 -23.44
CA LYS A 6 14.77 13.54 -22.11
C LYS A 6 13.49 14.34 -21.83
N ALA A 7 12.77 14.74 -22.89
CA ALA A 7 11.57 15.55 -22.76
C ALA A 7 10.29 14.72 -22.51
N ILE A 8 10.33 13.41 -22.80
CA ILE A 8 9.17 12.51 -22.64
C ILE A 8 9.08 11.97 -21.21
N ASP A 9 10.21 11.85 -20.50
CA ASP A 9 10.26 11.30 -19.14
C ASP A 9 9.88 12.31 -18.04
N SER A 10 9.75 13.60 -18.35
CA SER A 10 9.38 14.65 -17.38
C SER A 10 7.92 15.10 -17.47
N CYS A 11 7.16 14.58 -18.44
CA CYS A 11 5.76 14.99 -18.65
C CYS A 11 4.83 13.88 -18.17
N PHE A 12 4.18 14.11 -17.01
CA PHE A 12 3.03 13.36 -16.51
C PHE A 12 3.25 12.01 -15.81
N ILE A 13 4.14 11.91 -14.84
CA ILE A 13 3.78 11.05 -13.72
C ILE A 13 3.02 11.94 -12.72
N LYS A 14 1.71 12.06 -12.90
CA LYS A 14 0.83 12.54 -11.85
C LYS A 14 1.01 11.55 -10.69
N GLN A 15 1.80 11.94 -9.72
CA GLN A 15 2.16 11.07 -8.60
C GLN A 15 0.84 10.65 -7.92
N ASN A 16 0.60 9.34 -7.88
CA ASN A 16 -0.60 8.81 -7.24
C ASN A 16 -0.51 9.13 -5.75
N ASN A 17 -1.61 9.49 -5.16
CA ASN A 17 -1.68 9.63 -3.71
C ASN A 17 -2.27 8.36 -3.09
N SER A 18 -1.99 8.15 -1.83
CA SER A 18 -2.51 6.98 -1.11
C SER A 18 -4.03 6.92 -1.07
N THR A 19 -4.72 8.04 -1.29
CA THR A 19 -6.19 8.10 -1.32
C THR A 19 -6.74 7.35 -2.52
N GLN A 20 -6.19 7.53 -3.73
CA GLN A 20 -6.62 6.78 -4.91
C GLN A 20 -6.41 5.27 -4.74
N ILE A 21 -5.27 4.88 -4.13
CA ILE A 21 -4.97 3.47 -3.86
C ILE A 21 -5.95 2.89 -2.84
N ALA A 22 -6.22 3.62 -1.76
CA ALA A 22 -7.21 3.21 -0.76
C ALA A 22 -8.62 3.09 -1.35
N ASP A 23 -9.05 4.06 -2.14
CA ASP A 23 -10.34 4.08 -2.80
C ASP A 23 -10.52 2.92 -3.77
N TRP A 24 -9.44 2.53 -4.46
CA TRP A 24 -9.47 1.34 -5.31
C TRP A 24 -9.76 0.07 -4.48
N PHE A 25 -9.10 -0.13 -3.33
CA PHE A 25 -9.36 -1.28 -2.46
C PHE A 25 -10.77 -1.25 -1.86
N ILE A 26 -11.29 -0.09 -1.50
CA ILE A 26 -12.68 0.06 -1.02
C ILE A 26 -13.66 -0.38 -2.11
N LYS A 27 -13.44 0.03 -3.36
CA LYS A 27 -14.25 -0.37 -4.52
C LYS A 27 -14.18 -1.86 -4.77
N GLN A 28 -12.96 -2.42 -4.76
CA GLN A 28 -12.72 -3.84 -5.00
C GLN A 28 -13.40 -4.71 -3.94
N ALA A 29 -13.24 -4.38 -2.66
CA ALA A 29 -13.89 -5.11 -1.57
C ALA A 29 -15.42 -5.07 -1.67
N SER A 30 -15.98 -3.94 -2.10
CA SER A 30 -17.43 -3.81 -2.31
C SER A 30 -17.93 -4.68 -3.46
N ASN A 31 -17.15 -4.85 -4.53
CA ASN A 31 -17.49 -5.74 -5.64
C ASN A 31 -17.52 -7.23 -5.22
N GLU A 32 -16.80 -7.57 -4.15
CA GLU A 32 -16.73 -8.93 -3.60
C GLU A 32 -17.53 -9.12 -2.31
N LYS A 33 -18.44 -8.20 -2.00
CA LYS A 33 -19.26 -8.23 -0.78
C LYS A 33 -20.04 -9.53 -0.64
N ASP A 34 -20.53 -10.07 -1.74
CA ASP A 34 -21.28 -11.34 -1.76
C ASP A 34 -20.42 -12.54 -1.38
N LYS A 35 -19.09 -12.41 -1.43
CA LYS A 35 -18.12 -13.42 -0.98
C LYS A 35 -17.77 -13.29 0.50
N GLY A 36 -18.44 -12.38 1.24
CA GLY A 36 -18.16 -12.14 2.65
C GLY A 36 -16.89 -11.35 2.94
N THR A 37 -16.33 -10.69 1.93
CA THR A 37 -15.10 -9.89 2.09
C THR A 37 -15.38 -8.65 2.94
N ILE A 38 -14.69 -8.55 4.07
CA ILE A 38 -14.76 -7.41 4.98
C ILE A 38 -13.47 -6.60 4.84
N LEU A 39 -13.59 -5.33 4.47
CA LEU A 39 -12.48 -4.39 4.46
C LEU A 39 -12.59 -3.44 5.64
N THR A 40 -11.87 -3.74 6.71
CA THR A 40 -11.69 -2.85 7.85
C THR A 40 -10.55 -1.87 7.59
N GLN A 41 -10.48 -0.81 8.40
CA GLN A 41 -9.39 0.14 8.34
C GLN A 41 -8.03 -0.53 8.60
N LEU A 42 -7.96 -1.47 9.55
CA LEU A 42 -6.74 -2.22 9.84
C LEU A 42 -6.26 -3.04 8.63
N LYS A 43 -7.17 -3.75 7.97
CA LYS A 43 -6.86 -4.52 6.75
C LYS A 43 -6.40 -3.62 5.61
N LEU A 44 -7.08 -2.49 5.40
CA LEU A 44 -6.71 -1.52 4.37
C LEU A 44 -5.27 -1.00 4.56
N GLN A 45 -4.86 -0.70 5.79
CA GLN A 45 -3.49 -0.25 6.07
C GLN A 45 -2.44 -1.29 5.63
N LYS A 46 -2.71 -2.57 5.82
CA LYS A 46 -1.80 -3.65 5.39
C LYS A 46 -1.78 -3.81 3.86
N LEU A 47 -2.92 -3.64 3.21
CA LEU A 47 -2.99 -3.64 1.74
C LEU A 47 -2.25 -2.45 1.13
N LEU A 48 -2.36 -1.26 1.71
CA LEU A 48 -1.59 -0.08 1.31
C LEU A 48 -0.08 -0.31 1.47
N TYR A 49 0.34 -0.88 2.60
CA TYR A 49 1.73 -1.23 2.84
C TYR A 49 2.28 -2.20 1.80
N TYR A 50 1.62 -3.34 1.58
CA TYR A 50 2.08 -4.33 0.60
C TYR A 50 2.02 -3.81 -0.84
N SER A 51 1.07 -2.93 -1.17
CA SER A 51 1.03 -2.26 -2.48
C SER A 51 2.27 -1.40 -2.70
N TYR A 52 2.63 -0.60 -1.69
CA TYR A 52 3.81 0.27 -1.74
C TYR A 52 5.10 -0.54 -1.83
N VAL A 53 5.25 -1.55 -0.98
CA VAL A 53 6.43 -2.40 -0.90
C VAL A 53 6.75 -3.05 -2.24
N TRP A 54 5.80 -3.78 -2.81
CA TRP A 54 6.03 -4.50 -4.05
C TRP A 54 6.19 -3.58 -5.25
N TRP A 55 5.48 -2.46 -5.29
CA TRP A 55 5.70 -1.44 -6.31
C TRP A 55 7.11 -0.87 -6.24
N LEU A 56 7.55 -0.47 -5.04
CA LEU A 56 8.88 0.08 -4.82
C LEU A 56 10.00 -0.89 -5.23
N VAL A 57 9.85 -2.17 -4.91
CA VAL A 57 10.87 -3.19 -5.23
C VAL A 57 10.90 -3.51 -6.72
N ILE A 58 9.72 -3.64 -7.36
CA ILE A 58 9.62 -4.00 -8.78
C ILE A 58 9.97 -2.81 -9.69
N LYS A 59 9.49 -1.61 -9.37
CA LYS A 59 9.62 -0.42 -10.22
C LYS A 59 10.76 0.50 -9.82
N ASN A 60 11.34 0.32 -8.64
CA ASN A 60 12.29 1.24 -8.01
C ASN A 60 11.75 2.68 -7.90
N GLN A 61 10.44 2.81 -7.73
CA GLN A 61 9.71 4.07 -7.63
C GLN A 61 8.71 3.99 -6.48
N ARG A 62 8.42 5.11 -5.84
CA ARG A 62 7.37 5.20 -4.83
C ARG A 62 5.99 5.09 -5.48
N LEU A 63 5.09 4.34 -4.88
CA LEU A 63 3.70 4.24 -5.34
C LEU A 63 2.89 5.50 -5.00
N PHE A 64 3.19 6.12 -3.85
CA PHE A 64 2.63 7.38 -3.37
C PHE A 64 3.65 8.10 -2.48
N ASP A 65 3.42 9.41 -2.21
CA ASP A 65 4.41 10.26 -1.52
C ASP A 65 4.40 10.14 0.00
N GLU A 66 3.27 9.72 0.58
CA GLU A 66 3.12 9.67 2.02
C GLU A 66 4.08 8.64 2.64
N ASN A 67 4.61 8.98 3.79
CA ASN A 67 5.43 8.06 4.56
C ASN A 67 4.59 6.96 5.19
N ILE A 68 5.21 5.80 5.37
CA ILE A 68 4.66 4.67 6.11
C ILE A 68 5.31 4.65 7.49
N GLU A 69 4.51 4.59 8.53
CA GLU A 69 4.94 4.59 9.92
C GLU A 69 4.75 3.21 10.56
N ALA A 70 5.69 2.79 11.40
CA ALA A 70 5.57 1.55 12.18
C ALA A 70 4.78 1.82 13.46
N TRP A 71 3.51 1.46 13.46
CA TRP A 71 2.63 1.53 14.63
C TRP A 71 2.50 0.16 15.31
N GLU A 72 1.87 0.13 16.49
CA GLU A 72 1.68 -1.08 17.29
C GLU A 72 1.02 -2.23 16.51
N TYR A 73 0.02 -1.92 15.68
CA TYR A 73 -0.66 -2.91 14.84
C TYR A 73 -0.14 -2.96 13.40
N GLY A 74 1.17 -2.73 13.24
CA GLY A 74 1.85 -2.83 11.95
C GLY A 74 1.97 -1.50 11.19
N PRO A 75 2.39 -1.53 9.91
CA PRO A 75 2.58 -0.35 9.08
C PRO A 75 1.29 0.44 8.85
N VAL A 76 1.41 1.78 8.89
CA VAL A 76 0.28 2.72 8.74
C VAL A 76 0.64 3.90 7.84
N VAL A 77 -0.22 4.23 6.90
CA VAL A 77 -0.27 5.50 6.18
C VAL A 77 -1.18 6.44 6.95
N ARG A 78 -0.58 7.37 7.70
CA ARG A 78 -1.29 8.26 8.65
C ARG A 78 -2.46 9.02 8.01
N ALA A 79 -2.29 9.51 6.78
CA ALA A 79 -3.35 10.25 6.08
C ALA A 79 -4.62 9.40 5.92
N GLN A 80 -4.48 8.12 5.54
CA GLN A 80 -5.60 7.21 5.37
C GLN A 80 -6.16 6.74 6.71
N TYR A 81 -5.31 6.60 7.73
CA TYR A 81 -5.78 6.36 9.10
C TYR A 81 -6.71 7.49 9.55
N THR A 82 -6.27 8.73 9.45
CA THR A 82 -7.05 9.90 9.87
C THR A 82 -8.37 10.02 9.12
N ARG A 83 -8.36 9.77 7.80
CA ARG A 83 -9.56 9.82 6.95
C ARG A 83 -10.61 8.80 7.36
N LEU A 84 -10.18 7.59 7.71
CA LEU A 84 -11.06 6.42 7.85
C LEU A 84 -11.20 5.91 9.29
N LYS A 85 -10.58 6.56 10.28
CA LYS A 85 -10.59 6.13 11.70
C LYS A 85 -11.99 5.95 12.30
N LYS A 86 -12.99 6.66 11.76
CA LYS A 86 -14.40 6.55 12.21
C LYS A 86 -14.99 5.16 12.01
N TYR A 87 -14.39 4.35 11.13
CA TYR A 87 -14.85 2.97 10.88
C TYR A 87 -14.33 1.99 11.93
N ASP A 88 -13.17 2.28 12.54
CA ASP A 88 -12.55 1.39 13.53
C ASP A 88 -12.44 -0.04 12.98
N ASN A 89 -13.14 -1.00 13.59
CA ASN A 89 -13.21 -2.39 13.16
C ASN A 89 -14.40 -2.71 12.21
N LYS A 90 -15.17 -1.69 11.82
CA LYS A 90 -16.31 -1.85 10.89
C LYS A 90 -15.85 -1.82 9.43
N THR A 91 -16.68 -2.40 8.56
CA THR A 91 -16.45 -2.34 7.11
C THR A 91 -16.53 -0.91 6.60
N ILE A 92 -15.49 -0.50 5.86
CA ILE A 92 -15.45 0.79 5.15
C ILE A 92 -16.48 0.77 4.03
N LYS A 93 -17.25 1.85 3.91
CA LYS A 93 -18.35 1.96 2.95
C LYS A 93 -17.92 2.66 1.67
N LEU A 94 -18.57 2.32 0.55
CA LEU A 94 -18.34 2.92 -0.79
C LEU A 94 -18.44 4.44 -0.81
N GLN A 95 -19.27 5.04 0.02
CA GLN A 95 -19.44 6.50 0.09
C GLN A 95 -18.16 7.25 0.51
N GLU A 96 -17.14 6.55 0.99
CA GLU A 96 -15.84 7.15 1.32
C GLU A 96 -14.95 7.35 0.09
N ILE A 97 -15.30 6.76 -1.05
CA ILE A 97 -14.58 6.98 -2.30
C ILE A 97 -14.82 8.42 -2.75
N ASN A 98 -13.74 9.17 -2.88
CA ASN A 98 -13.78 10.58 -3.27
C ASN A 98 -12.83 10.91 -4.44
N THR A 99 -12.20 9.89 -5.02
CA THR A 99 -11.30 10.04 -6.17
C THR A 99 -11.89 9.42 -7.43
N ASP A 100 -11.46 9.92 -8.58
CA ASP A 100 -11.82 9.35 -9.88
C ASP A 100 -10.89 8.16 -10.20
N LEU A 101 -11.37 6.95 -9.96
CA LEU A 101 -10.63 5.71 -10.20
C LEU A 101 -10.42 5.41 -11.70
N THR A 102 -11.12 6.08 -12.59
CA THR A 102 -10.88 5.95 -14.04
C THR A 102 -9.54 6.53 -14.45
N GLN A 103 -9.02 7.49 -13.68
CA GLN A 103 -7.74 8.15 -13.90
C GLN A 103 -6.53 7.34 -13.41
N LEU A 104 -6.73 6.24 -12.68
CA LEU A 104 -5.62 5.37 -12.30
C LEU A 104 -5.01 4.72 -13.54
N PRO A 105 -3.67 4.81 -13.73
CA PRO A 105 -2.99 4.12 -14.81
C PRO A 105 -3.25 2.61 -14.80
N LEU A 106 -3.34 2.00 -15.99
CA LEU A 106 -3.60 0.56 -16.12
C LEU A 106 -2.57 -0.28 -15.36
N GLU A 107 -1.30 0.11 -15.42
CA GLU A 107 -0.22 -0.59 -14.73
C GLU A 107 -0.41 -0.63 -13.21
N ILE A 108 -0.89 0.47 -12.63
CA ILE A 108 -1.21 0.53 -11.21
C ILE A 108 -2.43 -0.34 -10.90
N LYS A 109 -3.49 -0.28 -11.71
CA LYS A 109 -4.65 -1.17 -11.52
C LYS A 109 -4.25 -2.64 -11.51
N GLN A 110 -3.43 -3.08 -12.47
CA GLN A 110 -2.92 -4.45 -12.53
C GLN A 110 -2.09 -4.82 -11.31
N HIS A 111 -1.25 -3.89 -10.83
CA HIS A 111 -0.50 -4.08 -9.60
C HIS A 111 -1.42 -4.26 -8.38
N LEU A 112 -2.44 -3.42 -8.23
CA LEU A 112 -3.38 -3.51 -7.13
C LEU A 112 -4.23 -4.80 -7.19
N GLU A 113 -4.59 -5.26 -8.39
CA GLU A 113 -5.25 -6.56 -8.60
C GLU A 113 -4.35 -7.72 -8.14
N MET A 114 -3.06 -7.68 -8.45
CA MET A 114 -2.08 -8.66 -7.96
C MET A 114 -2.00 -8.64 -6.42
N ILE A 115 -1.93 -7.46 -5.80
CA ILE A 115 -1.91 -7.32 -4.34
C ILE A 115 -3.20 -7.86 -3.72
N TRP A 116 -4.35 -7.52 -4.30
CA TRP A 116 -5.64 -8.02 -3.83
C TRP A 116 -5.74 -9.55 -3.92
N SER A 117 -5.33 -10.13 -5.04
CA SER A 117 -5.29 -11.59 -5.22
C SER A 117 -4.40 -12.29 -4.19
N LYS A 118 -3.25 -11.67 -3.86
CA LYS A 118 -2.28 -12.26 -2.93
C LYS A 118 -2.69 -12.10 -1.46
N TYR A 119 -3.16 -10.91 -1.08
CA TYR A 119 -3.37 -10.54 0.33
C TYR A 119 -4.84 -10.33 0.71
N GLY A 120 -5.72 -10.04 -0.23
CA GLY A 120 -7.12 -9.70 0.02
C GLY A 120 -7.93 -10.80 0.70
N LYS A 121 -7.55 -12.07 0.52
CA LYS A 121 -8.18 -13.23 1.13
C LYS A 121 -7.90 -13.40 2.63
N TYR A 122 -6.84 -12.74 3.15
CA TYR A 122 -6.44 -12.89 4.54
C TYR A 122 -7.19 -11.92 5.45
N GLU A 123 -7.43 -12.35 6.68
CA GLU A 123 -7.98 -11.51 7.74
C GLU A 123 -6.96 -10.44 8.18
N ALA A 124 -7.48 -9.32 8.74
CA ALA A 124 -6.64 -8.21 9.15
C ALA A 124 -5.55 -8.61 10.15
N HIS A 125 -5.89 -9.43 11.15
CA HIS A 125 -4.93 -9.87 12.18
C HIS A 125 -3.85 -10.77 11.62
N TYR A 126 -4.16 -11.64 10.66
CA TYR A 126 -3.13 -12.42 9.97
C TYR A 126 -2.09 -11.51 9.29
N LEU A 127 -2.55 -10.45 8.63
CA LEU A 127 -1.65 -9.49 7.98
C LEU A 127 -0.86 -8.66 9.00
N VAL A 128 -1.42 -8.37 10.17
CA VAL A 128 -0.67 -7.76 11.29
C VAL A 128 0.47 -8.68 11.72
N ASP A 129 0.17 -9.93 12.04
CA ASP A 129 1.17 -10.91 12.49
C ASP A 129 2.28 -11.10 11.45
N LYS A 130 1.90 -11.12 10.17
CA LYS A 130 2.85 -11.20 9.07
C LYS A 130 3.79 -9.98 9.06
N THR A 131 3.27 -8.76 9.13
CA THR A 131 4.11 -7.54 9.14
C THR A 131 5.01 -7.46 10.37
N HIS A 132 4.59 -7.98 11.52
CA HIS A 132 5.38 -8.03 12.75
C HIS A 132 6.59 -8.96 12.66
N GLN A 133 6.62 -9.90 11.73
CA GLN A 133 7.74 -10.79 11.47
C GLN A 133 8.74 -10.21 10.46
N GLU A 134 8.38 -9.10 9.80
CA GLU A 134 9.16 -8.50 8.73
C GLU A 134 10.11 -7.42 9.26
N LYS A 135 11.36 -7.50 8.84
CA LYS A 135 12.44 -6.63 9.31
C LYS A 135 12.17 -5.12 9.15
N PRO A 136 11.56 -4.63 8.05
CA PRO A 136 11.29 -3.20 7.89
C PRO A 136 10.43 -2.61 9.01
N TRP A 137 9.37 -3.32 9.41
CA TRP A 137 8.54 -2.90 10.52
C TRP A 137 9.27 -3.01 11.86
N LEU A 138 9.95 -4.13 12.11
CA LEU A 138 10.69 -4.38 13.36
C LEU A 138 11.75 -3.31 13.60
N ASP A 139 12.57 -2.99 12.59
CA ASP A 139 13.64 -2.02 12.71
C ASP A 139 13.10 -0.62 12.95
N ALA A 140 12.07 -0.21 12.22
CA ALA A 140 11.45 1.10 12.39
C ALA A 140 10.73 1.23 13.75
N PHE A 141 9.99 0.18 14.18
CA PHE A 141 9.25 0.17 15.44
C PHE A 141 10.18 0.27 16.64
N ASN A 142 11.33 -0.40 16.61
CA ASN A 142 12.32 -0.41 17.67
C ASN A 142 13.35 0.74 17.56
N SER A 143 13.26 1.57 16.54
CA SER A 143 14.16 2.71 16.34
C SER A 143 13.93 3.83 17.37
N ASN A 144 14.92 4.69 17.52
CA ASN A 144 14.81 5.92 18.31
C ASN A 144 14.13 7.08 17.54
N ASP A 145 13.75 6.87 16.27
CA ASP A 145 13.01 7.86 15.51
C ASP A 145 11.61 8.04 16.11
N LYS A 146 11.27 9.29 16.46
CA LYS A 146 9.95 9.61 17.04
C LYS A 146 8.80 9.32 16.09
N LYS A 147 9.03 9.42 14.79
CA LYS A 147 8.02 9.16 13.76
C LYS A 147 7.97 7.70 13.35
N LYS A 148 8.99 6.91 13.69
CA LYS A 148 9.09 5.48 13.34
C LYS A 148 8.83 5.21 11.86
N ILE A 149 9.49 5.98 10.98
CA ILE A 149 9.31 5.86 9.53
C ILE A 149 9.93 4.55 9.04
N ILE A 150 9.16 3.77 8.29
CA ILE A 150 9.67 2.64 7.51
C ILE A 150 10.23 3.22 6.21
N THR A 151 11.56 3.27 6.08
CA THR A 151 12.23 3.90 4.94
C THR A 151 12.22 3.02 3.70
N ASP A 152 12.39 3.67 2.54
CA ASP A 152 12.49 2.94 1.26
C ASP A 152 13.70 1.99 1.23
N GLU A 153 14.81 2.35 1.90
CA GLU A 153 15.98 1.48 2.05
C GLU A 153 15.66 0.22 2.87
N MET A 154 15.01 0.35 4.04
CA MET A 154 14.60 -0.79 4.87
C MET A 154 13.73 -1.77 4.07
N ILE A 155 12.80 -1.23 3.26
CA ILE A 155 11.92 -2.02 2.41
C ILE A 155 12.73 -2.74 1.32
N LYS A 156 13.56 -2.02 0.58
CA LYS A 156 14.34 -2.57 -0.53
C LYS A 156 15.31 -3.65 -0.06
N ASP A 157 16.00 -3.42 1.06
CA ASP A 157 16.98 -4.36 1.59
C ASP A 157 16.34 -5.70 1.98
N TYR A 158 15.14 -5.66 2.55
CA TYR A 158 14.42 -6.87 2.94
C TYR A 158 13.73 -7.56 1.76
N TYR A 159 12.90 -6.82 1.02
CA TYR A 159 12.01 -7.43 0.02
C TYR A 159 12.69 -7.82 -1.29
N LYS A 160 13.87 -7.27 -1.62
CA LYS A 160 14.67 -7.78 -2.74
C LYS A 160 15.13 -9.23 -2.49
N ILE A 161 15.50 -9.54 -1.25
CA ILE A 161 15.89 -10.90 -0.85
C ILE A 161 14.66 -11.82 -0.89
N GLU A 162 13.53 -11.37 -0.34
CA GLU A 162 12.27 -12.11 -0.38
C GLU A 162 11.83 -12.42 -1.81
N MET A 163 11.93 -11.44 -2.72
CA MET A 163 11.60 -11.62 -4.13
C MET A 163 12.46 -12.71 -4.77
N LEU A 164 13.78 -12.75 -4.48
CA LEU A 164 14.68 -13.77 -4.99
C LEU A 164 14.35 -15.16 -4.44
N ASN A 165 14.00 -15.26 -3.16
CA ASN A 165 13.63 -16.52 -2.52
C ASN A 165 12.32 -17.12 -3.08
N HIS A 166 11.47 -16.31 -3.70
CA HIS A 166 10.21 -16.76 -4.31
C HIS A 166 10.32 -17.04 -5.82
N LEU A 167 11.47 -16.74 -6.44
CA LEU A 167 11.74 -17.03 -7.86
C LEU A 167 12.42 -18.39 -8.07
N PHE A 168 12.82 -19.06 -6.99
CA PHE A 168 13.41 -20.39 -6.96
C PHE A 168 12.58 -21.31 -6.05
#